data_3488e72c7b4603d26a6a0f8dc2d583e5
#
_entry.id   3488e72c7b4603d26a6a0f8dc2d583e5
#
_cell.length_a   1.000
_cell.length_b   1.000
_cell.length_c   1.000
_cell.angle_alpha   90.00
_cell.angle_beta   90.00
_cell.angle_gamma   90.00
#
_symmetry.space_group_name_H-M   'P 1'
#
loop_
_entity.id
_entity.type
_entity.pdbx_description
1 polymer ?
#
loop_
_entity_poly.entity_id
_entity_poly.type
_entity_poly.pdbx_seq_one_letter_code
_entity_poly.pdbx_strand_id
1 'polypeptide(L)'
;AGTIVLEPGKAGIPVPDRTELQIGKDEKQSFGPICYEEPEDYHYKIYQKSANVTDVTYDTAVYDVTVRVTSTESGEPKAVVWGEKEGTEGKSYEIIFTNSVKEQTPEIAPTGKTAIYRNYPVKTGDVAPIAVLAAMSGISAGVLTAVERWKRKKEN
;
A
#
# COMPACT_ATOMS: atom_id res chain seq x y z
N ALA A 1 13.59 5.89 -1.36
CA ALA A 1 12.65 5.37 -0.38
C ALA A 1 11.48 6.33 -0.24
N GLY A 2 10.28 5.81 -0.12
CA GLY A 2 9.05 6.57 0.14
C GLY A 2 8.52 6.25 1.54
N THR A 3 7.79 7.18 2.14
CA THR A 3 7.09 6.95 3.40
C THR A 3 5.61 6.72 3.10
N ILE A 4 5.12 5.53 3.37
CA ILE A 4 3.71 5.17 3.23
C ILE A 4 3.05 5.28 4.59
N VAL A 5 1.87 5.90 4.64
CA VAL A 5 1.13 6.19 5.87
C VAL A 5 -0.21 5.47 5.83
N LEU A 6 -0.59 4.87 6.94
CA LEU A 6 -1.92 4.37 7.22
C LEU A 6 -2.58 5.27 8.27
N GLU A 7 -3.72 5.84 7.92
CA GLU A 7 -4.54 6.62 8.83
C GLU A 7 -5.87 5.92 9.12
N PRO A 8 -6.32 5.88 10.39
CA PRO A 8 -7.66 5.38 10.71
C PRO A 8 -8.72 6.34 10.18
N GLY A 9 -9.80 5.80 9.60
CA GLY A 9 -10.91 6.58 9.07
C GLY A 9 -11.74 7.29 10.14
N LYS A 10 -11.70 6.80 11.37
CA LYS A 10 -12.26 7.44 12.56
C LYS A 10 -11.38 7.17 13.79
N ALA A 11 -11.47 8.05 14.79
CA ALA A 11 -10.74 7.86 16.05
C ALA A 11 -11.20 6.58 16.78
N GLY A 12 -10.25 5.89 17.42
CA GLY A 12 -10.51 4.75 18.30
C GLY A 12 -10.65 3.40 17.61
N ILE A 13 -10.57 3.31 16.28
CA ILE A 13 -10.50 2.01 15.62
C ILE A 13 -9.12 1.39 15.76
N PRO A 14 -9.00 0.05 15.72
CA PRO A 14 -7.72 -0.63 15.81
C PRO A 14 -6.75 -0.18 14.71
N VAL A 15 -5.49 0.00 15.07
CA VAL A 15 -4.40 0.31 14.14
C VAL A 15 -3.23 -0.66 14.37
N PRO A 16 -2.36 -0.88 13.38
CA PRO A 16 -1.17 -1.67 13.57
C PRO A 16 -0.15 -0.94 14.46
N ASP A 17 0.83 -1.66 14.98
CA ASP A 17 1.90 -1.10 15.81
C ASP A 17 2.69 0.00 15.08
N ARG A 18 2.80 -0.11 13.77
CA ARG A 18 3.42 0.91 12.90
C ARG A 18 2.42 1.38 11.88
N THR A 19 2.16 2.66 11.88
CA THR A 19 1.29 3.35 10.92
C THR A 19 2.06 4.04 9.80
N GLU A 20 3.39 4.01 9.85
CA GLU A 20 4.28 4.50 8.80
C GLU A 20 5.29 3.43 8.40
N LEU A 21 5.50 3.27 7.11
CA LEU A 21 6.48 2.35 6.52
C LEU A 21 7.44 3.13 5.64
N GLN A 22 8.74 2.83 5.78
CA GLN A 22 9.76 3.29 4.84
C GLN A 22 9.96 2.19 3.81
N ILE A 23 9.64 2.48 2.54
CA ILE A 23 9.71 1.50 1.46
C ILE A 23 10.74 1.95 0.44
N GLY A 24 11.69 1.08 0.13
CA GLY A 24 12.67 1.29 -0.92
C GLY A 24 12.10 1.02 -2.31
N LYS A 25 12.94 1.21 -3.31
CA LYS A 25 12.58 0.92 -4.70
C LYS A 25 12.30 -0.57 -4.87
N ASP A 26 11.16 -0.90 -5.49
CA ASP A 26 10.73 -2.27 -5.78
C ASP A 26 10.58 -3.18 -4.53
N GLU A 27 10.51 -2.58 -3.34
CA GLU A 27 10.26 -3.29 -2.10
C GLU A 27 8.77 -3.47 -1.84
N LYS A 28 8.45 -4.54 -1.11
CA LYS A 28 7.11 -4.82 -0.57
C LYS A 28 7.20 -4.89 0.95
N GLN A 29 6.35 -4.12 1.62
CA GLN A 29 6.24 -4.15 3.07
C GLN A 29 4.77 -4.24 3.50
N SER A 30 4.56 -4.66 4.74
CA SER A 30 3.26 -4.76 5.37
C SER A 30 3.22 -3.94 6.64
N PHE A 31 2.08 -3.29 6.91
CA PHE A 31 1.86 -2.58 8.17
C PHE A 31 1.85 -3.51 9.39
N GLY A 32 1.71 -4.79 9.16
CA GLY A 32 1.63 -5.79 10.22
C GLY A 32 0.18 -6.12 10.62
N PRO A 33 0.03 -6.96 11.62
CA PRO A 33 -1.29 -7.39 12.06
C PRO A 33 -2.06 -6.26 12.74
N ILE A 34 -3.39 -6.27 12.54
CA ILE A 34 -4.33 -5.44 13.28
C ILE A 34 -5.30 -6.37 14.00
N CYS A 35 -5.46 -6.19 15.30
CA CYS A 35 -6.38 -6.98 16.11
C CYS A 35 -7.75 -6.28 16.16
N TYR A 36 -8.80 -7.00 15.81
CA TYR A 36 -10.18 -6.52 15.87
C TYR A 36 -10.96 -7.29 16.94
N GLU A 37 -11.80 -6.57 17.68
CA GLU A 37 -12.60 -7.15 18.77
C GLU A 37 -14.05 -7.39 18.34
N GLU A 38 -14.56 -6.59 17.42
CA GLU A 38 -15.95 -6.61 16.99
C GLU A 38 -16.09 -6.86 15.49
N PRO A 39 -17.14 -7.57 15.06
CA PRO A 39 -17.50 -7.68 13.65
C PRO A 39 -18.03 -6.33 13.15
N GLU A 40 -17.27 -5.67 12.30
CA GLU A 40 -17.59 -4.35 11.74
C GLU A 40 -16.83 -4.16 10.43
N ASP A 41 -17.19 -3.16 9.66
CA ASP A 41 -16.39 -2.63 8.58
C ASP A 41 -15.50 -1.50 9.12
N TYR A 42 -14.19 -1.71 9.06
CA TYR A 42 -13.18 -0.75 9.49
C TYR A 42 -12.59 -0.06 8.27
N HIS A 43 -12.46 1.26 8.32
CA HIS A 43 -11.98 2.07 7.22
C HIS A 43 -10.66 2.75 7.57
N TYR A 44 -9.74 2.74 6.62
CA TYR A 44 -8.43 3.38 6.71
C TYR A 44 -8.13 4.13 5.42
N LYS A 45 -7.25 5.12 5.50
CA LYS A 45 -6.63 5.73 4.33
C LYS A 45 -5.16 5.34 4.26
N ILE A 46 -4.70 5.00 3.06
CA ILE A 46 -3.28 4.75 2.80
C ILE A 46 -2.82 5.67 1.69
N TYR A 47 -1.75 6.39 1.95
CA TYR A 47 -1.16 7.33 1.00
C TYR A 47 0.35 7.44 1.20
N GLN A 48 1.02 8.02 0.22
CA GLN A 48 2.45 8.30 0.29
C GLN A 48 2.70 9.75 0.72
N LYS A 49 3.59 9.95 1.71
CA LYS A 49 4.10 11.28 2.04
C LYS A 49 5.04 11.77 0.96
N SER A 50 4.82 12.97 0.47
CA SER A 50 5.79 13.68 -0.36
C SER A 50 6.98 14.11 0.50
N ALA A 51 8.19 13.85 0.02
CA ALA A 51 9.41 14.41 0.58
C ALA A 51 9.98 15.44 -0.40
N ASN A 52 10.59 16.49 0.13
CA ASN A 52 11.24 17.50 -0.70
C ASN A 52 12.58 16.98 -1.24
N VAL A 53 12.53 16.02 -2.14
CA VAL A 53 13.70 15.50 -2.83
C VAL A 53 13.74 16.06 -4.24
N THR A 54 14.84 16.70 -4.59
CA THR A 54 15.05 17.27 -5.91
C THR A 54 14.94 16.17 -6.96
N ASP A 55 14.25 16.47 -8.06
CA ASP A 55 14.07 15.58 -9.21
C ASP A 55 13.22 14.31 -8.95
N VAL A 56 12.54 14.20 -7.81
CA VAL A 56 11.60 13.12 -7.52
C VAL A 56 10.17 13.67 -7.51
N THR A 57 9.30 13.05 -8.29
CA THR A 57 7.85 13.28 -8.24
C THR A 57 7.21 12.08 -7.55
N TYR A 58 6.59 12.32 -6.40
CA TYR A 58 5.90 11.29 -5.62
C TYR A 58 4.49 11.05 -6.13
N ASP A 59 4.05 9.79 -6.05
CA ASP A 59 2.66 9.42 -6.33
C ASP A 59 1.74 10.08 -5.28
N THR A 60 0.70 10.74 -5.75
CA THR A 60 -0.31 11.42 -4.91
C THR A 60 -1.57 10.58 -4.69
N ALA A 61 -1.54 9.32 -5.09
CA ALA A 61 -2.68 8.43 -4.91
C ALA A 61 -3.04 8.26 -3.44
N VAL A 62 -4.33 8.24 -3.17
CA VAL A 62 -4.91 7.89 -1.87
C VAL A 62 -5.78 6.67 -2.06
N TYR A 63 -5.64 5.71 -1.18
CA TYR A 63 -6.46 4.50 -1.15
C TYR A 63 -7.35 4.50 0.08
N ASP A 64 -8.65 4.36 -0.12
CA ASP A 64 -9.60 4.01 0.91
C ASP A 64 -9.58 2.49 1.11
N VAL A 65 -9.20 2.05 2.29
CA VAL A 65 -9.06 0.63 2.62
C VAL A 65 -10.16 0.22 3.55
N THR A 66 -10.87 -0.84 3.19
CA THR A 66 -11.91 -1.43 4.02
C THR A 66 -11.45 -2.79 4.52
N VAL A 67 -11.57 -3.00 5.82
CA VAL A 67 -11.43 -4.29 6.47
C VAL A 67 -12.80 -4.69 7.00
N ARG A 68 -13.40 -5.70 6.39
CA ARG A 68 -14.67 -6.28 6.84
C ARG A 68 -14.40 -7.46 7.74
N VAL A 69 -14.73 -7.31 8.99
CA VAL A 69 -14.65 -8.38 9.99
C VAL A 69 -16.06 -8.95 10.20
N THR A 70 -16.19 -10.26 10.01
CA THR A 70 -17.43 -11.00 10.21
C THR A 70 -17.18 -12.22 11.09
N SER A 71 -18.25 -12.77 11.66
CA SER A 71 -18.22 -14.09 12.33
C SER A 71 -18.87 -15.12 11.42
N THR A 72 -18.29 -16.32 11.37
CA THR A 72 -18.92 -17.47 10.74
C THR A 72 -20.04 -18.02 11.63
N GLU A 73 -20.86 -18.95 11.13
CA GLU A 73 -21.89 -19.63 11.93
C GLU A 73 -21.31 -20.39 13.13
N SER A 74 -20.06 -20.87 13.03
CA SER A 74 -19.30 -21.47 14.12
C SER A 74 -18.70 -20.47 15.12
N GLY A 75 -18.88 -19.15 14.88
CA GLY A 75 -18.31 -18.08 15.71
C GLY A 75 -16.86 -17.75 15.43
N GLU A 76 -16.25 -18.32 14.38
CA GLU A 76 -14.89 -18.01 13.98
C GLU A 76 -14.82 -16.64 13.28
N PRO A 77 -13.81 -15.80 13.59
CA PRO A 77 -13.63 -14.52 12.94
C PRO A 77 -13.14 -14.72 11.50
N LYS A 78 -13.67 -13.89 10.59
CA LYS A 78 -13.22 -13.82 9.21
C LYS A 78 -13.02 -12.36 8.84
N ALA A 79 -11.89 -12.04 8.23
CA ALA A 79 -11.61 -10.71 7.72
C ALA A 79 -11.36 -10.73 6.21
N VAL A 80 -11.92 -9.74 5.53
CA VAL A 80 -11.69 -9.47 4.10
C VAL A 80 -11.21 -8.04 3.97
N VAL A 81 -10.16 -7.83 3.19
CA VAL A 81 -9.53 -6.52 2.98
C VAL A 81 -9.53 -6.17 1.50
N TRP A 82 -9.87 -4.94 1.19
CA TRP A 82 -9.67 -4.37 -0.14
C TRP A 82 -9.40 -2.88 -0.05
N GLY A 83 -8.72 -2.36 -1.07
CA GLY A 83 -8.50 -0.94 -1.25
C GLY A 83 -9.29 -0.43 -2.46
N GLU A 84 -9.69 0.83 -2.42
CA GLU A 84 -10.29 1.56 -3.53
C GLU A 84 -9.47 2.83 -3.72
N LYS A 85 -8.87 2.99 -4.91
CA LYS A 85 -8.09 4.17 -5.22
C LYS A 85 -9.03 5.34 -5.48
N GLU A 86 -8.85 6.48 -4.80
CA GLU A 86 -9.65 7.68 -5.01
C GLU A 86 -9.66 8.09 -6.49
N GLY A 87 -10.83 8.41 -7.02
CA GLY A 87 -11.02 8.79 -8.42
C GLY A 87 -10.97 7.64 -9.44
N THR A 88 -10.91 6.38 -8.99
CA THR A 88 -10.91 5.21 -9.86
C THR A 88 -11.97 4.22 -9.38
N GLU A 89 -12.67 3.59 -10.29
CA GLU A 89 -13.60 2.53 -9.94
C GLU A 89 -12.91 1.18 -9.77
N GLY A 90 -13.37 0.39 -8.81
CA GLY A 90 -12.95 -0.98 -8.61
C GLY A 90 -12.12 -1.21 -7.36
N LYS A 91 -12.17 -2.45 -6.89
CA LYS A 91 -11.44 -2.91 -5.71
C LYS A 91 -10.04 -3.36 -6.09
N SER A 92 -9.06 -2.96 -5.29
CA SER A 92 -7.68 -3.40 -5.39
C SER A 92 -7.30 -4.21 -4.16
N TYR A 93 -6.53 -5.27 -4.37
CA TYR A 93 -5.98 -6.10 -3.28
C TYR A 93 -4.48 -5.85 -3.08
N GLU A 94 -3.90 -4.97 -3.89
CA GLU A 94 -2.56 -4.43 -3.74
C GLU A 94 -2.60 -2.91 -3.79
N ILE A 95 -1.77 -2.28 -2.97
CA ILE A 95 -1.58 -0.84 -2.97
C ILE A 95 -0.22 -0.55 -3.59
N ILE A 96 -0.23 0.18 -4.70
CA ILE A 96 0.95 0.46 -5.49
C ILE A 96 1.11 1.96 -5.64
N PHE A 97 2.26 2.47 -5.23
CA PHE A 97 2.67 3.85 -5.48
C PHE A 97 3.77 3.88 -6.54
N THR A 98 3.63 4.77 -7.51
CA THR A 98 4.58 4.92 -8.60
C THR A 98 5.21 6.30 -8.57
N ASN A 99 6.48 6.36 -8.20
CA ASN A 99 7.26 7.59 -8.19
C ASN A 99 8.05 7.73 -9.50
N SER A 100 8.29 8.94 -9.94
CA SER A 100 9.15 9.22 -11.08
C SER A 100 10.36 10.05 -10.65
N VAL A 101 11.50 9.76 -11.26
CA VAL A 101 12.73 10.51 -11.06
C VAL A 101 13.09 11.17 -12.40
N LYS A 102 13.41 12.46 -12.36
CA LYS A 102 14.00 13.13 -13.51
C LYS A 102 15.46 12.71 -13.61
N GLU A 103 15.82 12.03 -14.67
CA GLU A 103 17.23 11.77 -14.93
C GLU A 103 17.93 13.10 -15.26
N GLN A 104 18.89 13.47 -14.46
CA GLN A 104 19.82 14.52 -14.85
C GLN A 104 20.78 13.93 -15.88
N THR A 105 20.59 14.31 -17.14
CA THR A 105 21.59 14.01 -18.14
C THR A 105 22.83 14.84 -17.80
N PRO A 106 24.00 14.23 -17.63
CA PRO A 106 25.22 15.01 -17.43
C PRO A 106 25.40 15.92 -18.65
N GLU A 107 25.47 17.22 -18.38
CA GLU A 107 25.77 18.20 -19.40
C GLU A 107 27.20 17.95 -19.91
N ILE A 108 27.31 17.20 -21.00
CA ILE A 108 28.58 17.07 -21.70
C ILE A 108 28.85 18.41 -22.36
N ALA A 109 29.92 19.08 -21.93
CA ALA A 109 30.37 20.35 -22.48
C ALA A 109 30.38 20.32 -24.01
N PRO A 110 29.97 21.43 -24.68
CA PRO A 110 29.58 21.43 -26.08
C PRO A 110 30.79 21.18 -27.01
N THR A 111 30.87 19.97 -27.49
CA THR A 111 31.54 19.70 -28.77
C THR A 111 30.47 19.35 -29.78
N GLY A 112 29.75 20.37 -30.24
CA GLY A 112 29.08 20.45 -31.55
C GLY A 112 28.15 19.33 -31.99
N LYS A 113 27.50 18.56 -31.08
CA LYS A 113 26.48 17.58 -31.44
C LYS A 113 25.26 17.70 -30.52
N THR A 114 24.11 17.93 -31.15
CA THR A 114 22.79 18.05 -30.49
C THR A 114 22.49 16.81 -29.64
N ALA A 115 22.42 16.98 -28.31
CA ALA A 115 21.97 15.92 -27.43
C ALA A 115 20.45 15.76 -27.54
N ILE A 116 19.98 14.56 -27.89
CA ILE A 116 18.56 14.23 -27.89
C ILE A 116 18.22 13.75 -26.46
N TYR A 117 17.45 14.58 -25.74
CA TYR A 117 16.95 14.22 -24.41
C TYR A 117 15.82 13.20 -24.54
N ARG A 118 16.03 12.01 -24.03
CA ARG A 118 14.97 11.02 -23.86
C ARG A 118 14.58 10.98 -22.38
N ASN A 119 13.40 11.48 -22.08
CA ASN A 119 12.77 11.26 -20.78
C ASN A 119 12.28 9.81 -20.71
N TYR A 120 12.95 8.99 -19.94
CA TYR A 120 12.46 7.65 -19.59
C TYR A 120 11.78 7.71 -18.23
N PRO A 121 10.48 7.40 -18.12
CA PRO A 121 9.84 7.27 -16.82
C PRO A 121 10.40 6.02 -16.14
N VAL A 122 11.13 6.22 -15.06
CA VAL A 122 11.53 5.11 -14.17
C VAL A 122 10.33 4.79 -13.29
N LYS A 123 9.68 3.67 -13.54
CA LYS A 123 8.65 3.15 -12.65
C LYS A 123 9.32 2.59 -11.40
N THR A 124 9.25 3.32 -10.31
CA THR A 124 9.54 2.79 -8.98
C THR A 124 8.21 2.37 -8.37
N GLY A 125 7.86 1.10 -8.51
CA GLY A 125 6.65 0.56 -7.91
C GLY A 125 6.90 0.21 -6.44
N ASP A 126 6.44 1.06 -5.53
CA ASP A 126 6.42 0.71 -4.11
C ASP A 126 5.09 0.01 -3.80
N VAL A 127 5.16 -1.26 -3.42
CA VAL A 127 3.98 -2.07 -3.13
C VAL A 127 3.90 -2.34 -1.63
N ALA A 128 2.84 -1.90 -1.01
CA ALA A 128 2.54 -2.21 0.38
C ALA A 128 1.40 -3.24 0.45
N PRO A 129 1.68 -4.53 0.72
CA PRO A 129 0.62 -5.48 1.00
C PRO A 129 0.01 -5.21 2.39
N ILE A 130 -1.31 -5.27 2.47
CA ILE A 130 -2.03 -5.14 3.73
C ILE A 130 -2.17 -6.53 4.33
N ALA A 131 -1.48 -6.78 5.44
CA ALA A 131 -1.70 -7.97 6.26
C ALA A 131 -2.62 -7.60 7.42
N VAL A 132 -3.74 -8.27 7.53
CA VAL A 132 -4.70 -8.08 8.61
C VAL A 132 -4.77 -9.35 9.43
N LEU A 133 -4.55 -9.20 10.72
CA LEU A 133 -4.81 -10.23 11.72
C LEU A 133 -6.07 -9.83 12.50
N ALA A 134 -7.13 -10.59 12.34
CA ALA A 134 -8.31 -10.44 13.17
C ALA A 134 -8.21 -11.36 14.39
N ALA A 135 -8.21 -10.79 15.58
CA ALA A 135 -8.31 -11.49 16.84
C ALA A 135 -9.58 -11.07 17.55
N MET A 136 -10.47 -12.01 17.79
CA MET A 136 -11.64 -11.84 18.64
C MET A 136 -11.31 -12.34 20.04
N SER A 137 -11.73 -11.62 21.06
CA SER A 137 -11.51 -11.99 22.47
C SER A 137 -12.09 -13.39 22.74
N GLY A 138 -11.23 -14.36 23.06
CA GLY A 138 -11.62 -15.74 23.35
C GLY A 138 -11.65 -16.72 22.18
N ILE A 139 -11.26 -16.31 20.97
CA ILE A 139 -11.25 -17.15 19.77
C ILE A 139 -9.87 -17.10 19.10
N SER A 140 -9.36 -18.25 18.61
CA SER A 140 -8.09 -18.34 17.89
C SER A 140 -8.08 -17.46 16.65
N ALA A 141 -7.10 -16.56 16.57
CA ALA A 141 -6.92 -15.67 15.44
C ALA A 141 -6.52 -16.42 14.17
N GLY A 142 -7.28 -16.25 13.10
CA GLY A 142 -6.88 -16.62 11.75
C GLY A 142 -6.00 -15.51 11.14
N VAL A 143 -4.80 -15.85 10.69
CA VAL A 143 -3.96 -14.92 9.90
C VAL A 143 -4.45 -14.93 8.48
N LEU A 144 -5.04 -13.82 8.02
CA LEU A 144 -5.36 -13.63 6.62
C LEU A 144 -4.24 -12.83 5.94
N THR A 145 -3.35 -13.52 5.27
CA THR A 145 -2.44 -12.90 4.31
C THR A 145 -3.13 -12.85 2.96
N ALA A 146 -3.57 -11.68 2.53
CA ALA A 146 -4.15 -11.48 1.20
C ALA A 146 -3.16 -11.81 0.05
N VAL A 147 -1.90 -12.01 0.36
CA VAL A 147 -0.81 -12.27 -0.57
C VAL A 147 -0.84 -13.69 -1.15
N GLU A 148 -1.30 -14.71 -0.40
CA GLU A 148 -1.24 -16.10 -0.87
C GLU A 148 -2.26 -16.44 -1.96
N ARG A 149 -3.39 -15.75 -2.03
CA ARG A 149 -4.38 -15.99 -3.09
C ARG A 149 -3.96 -15.46 -4.45
N TRP A 150 -3.07 -14.50 -4.49
CA TRP A 150 -2.66 -13.87 -5.75
C TRP A 150 -1.57 -14.65 -6.49
N LYS A 151 -0.66 -15.33 -5.79
CA LYS A 151 0.36 -16.18 -6.41
C LYS A 151 -0.23 -17.32 -7.27
N ARG A 152 -1.38 -17.86 -6.85
CA ARG A 152 -2.01 -18.99 -7.60
C ARG A 152 -2.71 -18.58 -8.90
N LYS A 153 -2.96 -17.29 -9.12
CA LYS A 153 -3.67 -16.82 -10.32
C LYS A 153 -2.74 -16.44 -11.48
N LYS A 154 -1.42 -16.42 -11.23
CA LYS A 154 -0.40 -16.12 -12.27
C LYS A 154 0.32 -17.36 -12.81
N GLU A 155 0.08 -18.54 -12.25
CA GLU A 155 0.72 -19.80 -12.69
C GLU A 155 -0.20 -20.71 -13.53
N ASN A 156 -1.36 -20.19 -13.97
CA ASN A 156 -2.23 -20.88 -14.93
C ASN A 156 -2.38 -20.05 -16.22
#